data_9e0e7ebc7c596e1101592095a12cc850
#
_entry.id   9e0e7ebc7c596e1101592095a12cc850
#
_cell.length_a   1.000
_cell.length_b   1.000
_cell.length_c   1.000
_cell.angle_alpha   90.00
_cell.angle_beta   90.00
_cell.angle_gamma   90.00
#
_symmetry.space_group_name_H-M   'P 1'
#
loop_
_entity.id
_entity.type
_entity.pdbx_description
1 polymer ?
#
loop_
_entity_poly.entity_id
_entity_poly.type
_entity_poly.pdbx_seq_one_letter_code
_entity_poly.pdbx_strand_id
1 'polypeptide(L)'
;MSVGHLTPDKPRSISGDLCNGHAVKPNKTLVLFGYDWDRIEFRKLSRRWRQLHAGFDLFSFPSNARLAWFDMDRFSSLAALRGQLQGASAVVSNHEQFGSLCAALVAEKTGWPGTSVEAVLACQHKLYAREVLQRVAPEANIPFRRLEAEYDSDIPQGLEYPTFVKPVKAAFSVLARTVHNRQALFDHTRFSRQELWVIRHLVEPFERIVRSRLPLAGTSHSLMLEERIRGPQYCLDGYCFEGDVRRLGIVLSLIHI
;
A
#
# COMPACT_ATOMS: atom_id res chain seq x y z
N MET A 1 -21.18 19.36 26.39
CA MET A 1 -19.76 19.05 26.22
C MET A 1 -19.23 19.89 25.10
N SER A 2 -18.33 20.85 25.42
CA SER A 2 -17.85 21.90 24.51
C SER A 2 -16.86 21.29 23.51
N VAL A 3 -17.16 21.44 22.22
CA VAL A 3 -16.25 21.04 21.14
C VAL A 3 -15.18 22.13 21.03
N GLY A 4 -13.98 21.85 21.48
CA GLY A 4 -12.85 22.76 21.36
C GLY A 4 -12.51 22.99 19.87
N HIS A 5 -12.57 24.22 19.42
CA HIS A 5 -12.06 24.67 18.14
C HIS A 5 -10.54 24.53 18.11
N LEU A 6 -10.04 23.53 17.40
CA LEU A 6 -8.63 23.43 17.03
C LEU A 6 -8.38 24.42 15.89
N THR A 7 -7.69 25.52 16.18
CA THR A 7 -7.16 26.42 15.16
C THR A 7 -6.07 25.71 14.35
N PRO A 8 -6.06 25.78 13.02
CA PRO A 8 -4.98 25.20 12.24
C PRO A 8 -3.68 25.99 12.49
N ASP A 9 -2.63 25.26 12.88
CA ASP A 9 -1.27 25.82 12.93
C ASP A 9 -0.90 26.37 11.56
N LYS A 10 -0.48 27.65 11.53
CA LYS A 10 0.04 28.26 10.31
C LYS A 10 1.26 27.47 9.81
N PRO A 11 1.32 27.14 8.50
CA PRO A 11 2.49 26.50 7.95
C PRO A 11 3.72 27.39 8.17
N ARG A 12 4.71 26.89 8.89
CA ARG A 12 6.02 27.54 8.95
C ARG A 12 6.57 27.58 7.52
N SER A 13 6.83 28.79 7.03
CA SER A 13 7.49 28.98 5.75
C SER A 13 8.87 28.33 5.80
N ILE A 14 9.10 27.34 4.95
CA ILE A 14 10.43 26.82 4.66
C ILE A 14 11.09 27.85 3.74
N SER A 15 11.47 29.00 4.30
CA SER A 15 12.35 29.98 3.69
C SER A 15 13.63 30.01 4.51
N GLY A 16 14.51 29.05 4.27
CA GLY A 16 15.83 28.97 4.87
C GLY A 16 16.85 28.74 3.75
N ASP A 17 17.48 29.81 3.33
CA ASP A 17 18.80 29.94 2.70
C ASP A 17 19.41 28.70 1.98
N LEU A 18 19.07 28.53 0.70
CA LEU A 18 19.87 27.79 -0.27
C LEU A 18 20.12 28.66 -1.50
N CYS A 19 20.75 29.82 -1.30
CA CYS A 19 21.27 30.65 -2.38
C CYS A 19 22.80 30.76 -2.27
N ASN A 20 23.52 29.66 -2.44
CA ASN A 20 24.89 29.71 -2.92
C ASN A 20 24.87 29.28 -4.37
N GLY A 21 25.32 30.20 -5.26
CA GLY A 21 25.16 30.19 -6.71
C GLY A 21 25.88 29.07 -7.49
N HIS A 22 25.62 27.82 -7.14
CA HIS A 22 25.87 26.69 -8.03
C HIS A 22 24.55 26.35 -8.71
N ALA A 23 24.53 26.37 -10.06
CA ALA A 23 23.42 25.90 -10.86
C ALA A 23 23.07 24.47 -10.39
N VAL A 24 22.06 24.35 -9.52
CA VAL A 24 21.57 23.04 -9.04
C VAL A 24 21.05 22.33 -10.28
N LYS A 25 21.78 21.29 -10.72
CA LYS A 25 21.28 20.41 -11.78
C LYS A 25 19.89 19.96 -11.37
N PRO A 26 18.88 20.09 -12.25
CA PRO A 26 17.53 19.70 -11.89
C PRO A 26 17.53 18.25 -11.42
N ASN A 27 17.11 18.01 -10.18
CA ASN A 27 17.02 16.68 -9.61
C ASN A 27 16.12 15.82 -10.48
N LYS A 28 16.65 14.70 -10.96
CA LYS A 28 15.85 13.73 -11.69
C LYS A 28 15.27 12.73 -10.69
N THR A 29 13.98 12.47 -10.83
CA THR A 29 13.27 11.50 -10.01
C THR A 29 12.73 10.38 -10.89
N LEU A 30 12.95 9.15 -10.46
CA LEU A 30 12.35 7.97 -11.06
C LEU A 30 10.92 7.82 -10.54
N VAL A 31 9.94 7.84 -11.43
CA VAL A 31 8.52 7.67 -11.13
C VAL A 31 8.11 6.26 -11.57
N LEU A 32 7.64 5.45 -10.62
CA LEU A 32 7.21 4.09 -10.89
C LEU A 32 5.69 4.00 -10.96
N PHE A 33 5.17 3.31 -11.97
CA PHE A 33 3.74 3.04 -12.16
C PHE A 33 2.86 4.29 -12.04
N GLY A 34 3.31 5.41 -12.65
CA GLY A 34 2.56 6.67 -12.62
C GLY A 34 1.25 6.56 -13.40
N TYR A 35 0.19 7.11 -12.82
CA TYR A 35 -1.10 7.27 -13.46
C TYR A 35 -1.07 8.40 -14.51
N ASP A 36 -2.07 8.47 -15.36
CA ASP A 36 -2.14 9.54 -16.36
C ASP A 36 -2.32 10.93 -15.74
N TRP A 37 -3.06 11.03 -14.64
CA TRP A 37 -3.17 12.31 -13.89
C TRP A 37 -1.84 12.72 -13.25
N ASP A 38 -1.01 11.78 -12.76
CA ASP A 38 0.35 12.10 -12.29
C ASP A 38 1.18 12.73 -13.40
N ARG A 39 1.09 12.18 -14.61
CA ARG A 39 1.82 12.71 -15.77
C ARG A 39 1.37 14.13 -16.13
N ILE A 40 0.07 14.43 -15.99
CA ILE A 40 -0.49 15.77 -16.21
C ILE A 40 0.07 16.74 -15.17
N GLU A 41 0.02 16.38 -13.89
CA GLU A 41 0.50 17.25 -12.81
C GLU A 41 2.03 17.43 -12.86
N PHE A 42 2.78 16.37 -13.11
CA PHE A 42 4.23 16.45 -13.23
C PHE A 42 4.72 17.32 -14.37
N ARG A 43 3.98 17.41 -15.48
CA ARG A 43 4.30 18.35 -16.57
C ARG A 43 4.30 19.80 -16.10
N LYS A 44 3.43 20.18 -15.18
CA LYS A 44 3.39 21.52 -14.59
C LYS A 44 4.65 21.84 -13.79
N LEU A 45 5.29 20.82 -13.23
CA LEU A 45 6.52 20.91 -12.43
C LEU A 45 7.81 20.72 -13.25
N SER A 46 7.73 20.46 -14.55
CA SER A 46 8.84 20.02 -15.41
C SER A 46 10.03 20.97 -15.48
N ARG A 47 9.85 22.27 -15.22
CA ARG A 47 10.95 23.27 -15.19
C ARG A 47 11.87 23.11 -13.98
N ARG A 48 11.34 22.58 -12.86
CA ARG A 48 12.08 22.41 -11.60
C ARG A 48 12.42 20.97 -11.29
N TRP A 49 11.70 20.03 -11.92
CA TRP A 49 11.77 18.63 -11.59
C TRP A 49 11.67 17.76 -12.83
N ARG A 50 12.73 17.03 -13.14
CA ARG A 50 12.77 16.10 -14.26
C ARG A 50 12.34 14.72 -13.82
N GLN A 51 11.44 14.09 -14.56
CA GLN A 51 10.93 12.75 -14.27
C GLN A 51 11.45 11.73 -15.29
N LEU A 52 11.77 10.56 -14.79
CA LEU A 52 11.99 9.35 -15.55
C LEU A 52 10.89 8.37 -15.20
N HIS A 53 10.18 7.86 -16.17
CA HIS A 53 9.07 6.94 -15.91
C HIS A 53 9.47 5.50 -16.17
N ALA A 54 9.07 4.57 -15.26
CA ALA A 54 9.17 3.14 -15.42
C ALA A 54 7.90 2.45 -14.88
N GLY A 55 7.59 1.28 -15.45
CA GLY A 55 6.41 0.51 -15.09
C GLY A 55 5.48 0.30 -16.27
N PHE A 56 4.28 -0.16 -15.98
CA PHE A 56 3.22 -0.42 -16.94
C PHE A 56 1.87 -0.11 -16.27
N ASP A 57 0.80 0.00 -17.07
CA ASP A 57 -0.54 0.21 -16.55
C ASP A 57 -1.01 -1.07 -15.84
N LEU A 58 -1.31 -0.93 -14.54
CA LEU A 58 -1.75 -2.03 -13.67
C LEU A 58 -3.26 -2.27 -13.71
N PHE A 59 -4.03 -1.42 -14.37
CA PHE A 59 -5.48 -1.49 -14.38
C PHE A 59 -6.07 -1.88 -15.73
N SER A 60 -5.41 -1.51 -16.83
CA SER A 60 -5.95 -1.71 -18.16
C SER A 60 -5.42 -2.97 -18.81
N PHE A 61 -6.33 -3.76 -19.40
CA PHE A 61 -5.96 -4.88 -20.26
C PHE A 61 -5.45 -4.37 -21.62
N PRO A 62 -4.43 -4.97 -22.24
CA PRO A 62 -3.69 -6.18 -21.82
C PRO A 62 -2.50 -5.91 -20.88
N SER A 63 -2.24 -4.68 -20.51
CA SER A 63 -1.05 -4.30 -19.72
C SER A 63 -1.01 -5.00 -18.36
N ASN A 64 -2.16 -5.06 -17.67
CA ASN A 64 -2.29 -5.70 -16.36
C ASN A 64 -2.09 -7.23 -16.37
N ALA A 65 -2.21 -7.89 -17.51
CA ALA A 65 -1.89 -9.32 -17.63
C ALA A 65 -0.43 -9.63 -17.26
N ARG A 66 0.46 -8.65 -17.34
CA ARG A 66 1.87 -8.77 -16.90
C ARG A 66 2.01 -9.08 -15.42
N LEU A 67 1.00 -8.77 -14.60
CA LEU A 67 1.01 -9.06 -13.16
C LEU A 67 1.14 -10.56 -12.87
N ALA A 68 0.60 -11.43 -13.72
CA ALA A 68 0.69 -12.87 -13.54
C ALA A 68 2.15 -13.42 -13.52
N TRP A 69 3.08 -12.69 -14.13
CA TRP A 69 4.50 -13.05 -14.20
C TRP A 69 5.41 -11.95 -13.67
N PHE A 70 4.84 -11.03 -12.88
CA PHE A 70 5.58 -9.87 -12.39
C PHE A 70 6.55 -10.26 -11.28
N ASP A 71 7.81 -9.99 -11.51
CA ASP A 71 8.87 -10.13 -10.52
C ASP A 71 9.29 -8.75 -10.03
N MET A 72 8.88 -8.43 -8.80
CA MET A 72 9.12 -7.10 -8.20
C MET A 72 10.60 -6.85 -7.94
N ASP A 73 11.35 -7.84 -7.55
CA ASP A 73 12.78 -7.69 -7.25
C ASP A 73 13.57 -7.42 -8.53
N ARG A 74 13.33 -8.22 -9.57
CA ARG A 74 13.93 -8.03 -10.88
C ARG A 74 13.56 -6.68 -11.49
N PHE A 75 12.28 -6.32 -11.44
CA PHE A 75 11.82 -5.01 -11.92
C PHE A 75 12.52 -3.87 -11.19
N SER A 76 12.57 -3.93 -9.85
CA SER A 76 13.20 -2.90 -9.01
C SER A 76 14.70 -2.79 -9.27
N SER A 77 15.38 -3.91 -9.51
CA SER A 77 16.80 -3.91 -9.88
C SER A 77 17.07 -3.24 -11.22
N LEU A 78 16.27 -3.54 -12.24
CA LEU A 78 16.37 -2.89 -13.55
C LEU A 78 16.01 -1.41 -13.50
N ALA A 79 14.99 -1.04 -12.72
CA ALA A 79 14.58 0.34 -12.53
C ALA A 79 15.65 1.16 -11.79
N ALA A 80 16.28 0.57 -10.77
CA ALA A 80 17.40 1.16 -10.03
C ALA A 80 18.57 1.46 -10.97
N LEU A 81 19.03 0.45 -11.71
CA LEU A 81 20.12 0.60 -12.69
C LEU A 81 19.82 1.67 -13.72
N ARG A 82 18.62 1.65 -14.32
CA ARG A 82 18.19 2.67 -15.28
C ARG A 82 18.17 4.07 -14.68
N GLY A 83 17.64 4.21 -13.47
CA GLY A 83 17.61 5.47 -12.75
C GLY A 83 19.00 6.04 -12.52
N GLN A 84 19.92 5.23 -12.01
CA GLN A 84 21.32 5.62 -11.77
C GLN A 84 22.02 6.03 -13.07
N LEU A 85 21.93 5.23 -14.14
CA LEU A 85 22.52 5.53 -15.44
C LEU A 85 22.00 6.85 -16.05
N GLN A 86 20.75 7.21 -15.77
CA GLN A 86 20.14 8.45 -16.24
C GLN A 86 20.29 9.62 -15.26
N GLY A 87 21.01 9.41 -14.15
CA GLY A 87 21.31 10.46 -13.16
C GLY A 87 20.11 10.84 -12.29
N ALA A 88 19.24 9.90 -11.97
CA ALA A 88 18.23 10.08 -10.94
C ALA A 88 18.88 10.04 -9.55
N SER A 89 18.25 10.72 -8.59
CA SER A 89 18.68 10.78 -7.19
C SER A 89 17.55 10.48 -6.20
N ALA A 90 16.36 10.19 -6.72
CA ALA A 90 15.19 9.83 -5.91
C ALA A 90 14.25 8.93 -6.71
N VAL A 91 13.39 8.20 -5.99
CA VAL A 91 12.33 7.37 -6.56
C VAL A 91 11.02 7.64 -5.83
N VAL A 92 9.92 7.67 -6.57
CA VAL A 92 8.58 7.84 -6.02
C VAL A 92 7.57 6.97 -6.77
N SER A 93 6.50 6.61 -6.11
CA SER A 93 5.32 6.03 -6.74
C SER A 93 4.07 6.51 -6.01
N ASN A 94 3.06 6.91 -6.77
CA ASN A 94 1.72 7.18 -6.26
C ASN A 94 0.81 5.94 -6.30
N HIS A 95 1.33 4.83 -6.81
CA HIS A 95 0.60 3.57 -6.86
C HIS A 95 0.75 2.80 -5.55
N GLU A 96 -0.30 2.77 -4.73
CA GLU A 96 -0.31 2.23 -3.37
C GLU A 96 0.01 0.73 -3.24
N GLN A 97 -0.22 -0.05 -4.29
CA GLN A 97 -0.05 -1.51 -4.25
C GLN A 97 1.41 -1.93 -4.50
N PHE A 98 1.74 -2.17 -5.77
CA PHE A 98 3.07 -2.63 -6.13
C PHE A 98 4.07 -1.49 -6.28
N GLY A 99 3.59 -0.31 -6.67
CA GLY A 99 4.48 0.82 -6.95
C GLY A 99 5.20 1.34 -5.71
N SER A 100 4.51 1.51 -4.58
CA SER A 100 5.13 1.93 -3.32
C SER A 100 6.17 0.93 -2.82
N LEU A 101 5.91 -0.37 -2.93
CA LEU A 101 6.86 -1.41 -2.55
C LEU A 101 8.07 -1.45 -3.51
N CYS A 102 7.83 -1.35 -4.83
CA CYS A 102 8.92 -1.24 -5.80
C CYS A 102 9.76 0.03 -5.57
N ALA A 103 9.15 1.15 -5.19
CA ALA A 103 9.88 2.37 -4.87
C ALA A 103 10.78 2.17 -3.64
N ALA A 104 10.29 1.52 -2.59
CA ALA A 104 11.09 1.18 -1.42
C ALA A 104 12.27 0.25 -1.77
N LEU A 105 12.04 -0.78 -2.59
CA LEU A 105 13.09 -1.69 -3.07
C LEU A 105 14.15 -0.95 -3.93
N VAL A 106 13.74 -0.03 -4.78
CA VAL A 106 14.67 0.80 -5.57
C VAL A 106 15.47 1.73 -4.66
N ALA A 107 14.82 2.40 -3.70
CA ALA A 107 15.48 3.28 -2.75
C ALA A 107 16.56 2.52 -1.95
N GLU A 108 16.24 1.34 -1.44
CA GLU A 108 17.19 0.48 -0.75
C GLU A 108 18.39 0.09 -1.63
N LYS A 109 18.13 -0.37 -2.87
CA LYS A 109 19.18 -0.81 -3.80
C LYS A 109 20.12 0.32 -4.26
N THR A 110 19.64 1.56 -4.24
CA THR A 110 20.38 2.73 -4.72
C THR A 110 20.97 3.59 -3.62
N GLY A 111 20.51 3.41 -2.37
CA GLY A 111 20.81 4.30 -1.25
C GLY A 111 20.08 5.64 -1.36
N TRP A 112 19.04 5.76 -2.18
CA TRP A 112 18.24 6.99 -2.27
C TRP A 112 17.27 7.13 -1.09
N PRO A 113 16.85 8.36 -0.76
CA PRO A 113 15.84 8.56 0.26
C PRO A 113 14.55 7.80 -0.06
N GLY A 114 13.97 7.15 0.94
CA GLY A 114 12.73 6.40 0.80
C GLY A 114 12.30 5.74 2.10
N THR A 115 11.07 5.22 2.11
CA THR A 115 10.55 4.39 3.20
C THR A 115 11.20 3.01 3.14
N SER A 116 11.48 2.39 4.29
CA SER A 116 12.03 1.03 4.32
C SER A 116 11.06 0.01 3.73
N VAL A 117 11.60 -1.03 3.13
CA VAL A 117 10.82 -2.13 2.54
C VAL A 117 9.92 -2.77 3.60
N GLU A 118 10.44 -3.00 4.80
CA GLU A 118 9.74 -3.62 5.93
C GLU A 118 8.56 -2.75 6.40
N ALA A 119 8.72 -1.42 6.44
CA ALA A 119 7.63 -0.52 6.81
C ALA A 119 6.49 -0.54 5.78
N VAL A 120 6.81 -0.54 4.48
CA VAL A 120 5.79 -0.65 3.43
C VAL A 120 5.07 -2.00 3.50
N LEU A 121 5.81 -3.09 3.69
CA LEU A 121 5.23 -4.43 3.84
C LEU A 121 4.33 -4.51 5.07
N ALA A 122 4.80 -3.99 6.22
CA ALA A 122 4.04 -3.98 7.46
C ALA A 122 2.70 -3.25 7.32
N CYS A 123 2.66 -2.14 6.58
CA CYS A 123 1.42 -1.42 6.30
C CYS A 123 0.50 -2.14 5.30
N GLN A 124 1.07 -2.85 4.33
CA GLN A 124 0.31 -3.51 3.26
C GLN A 124 -0.18 -4.91 3.61
N HIS A 125 0.48 -5.61 4.54
CA HIS A 125 0.07 -6.92 5.03
C HIS A 125 -0.93 -6.77 6.16
N LYS A 126 -2.23 -6.78 5.87
CA LYS A 126 -3.29 -6.37 6.79
C LYS A 126 -3.29 -7.10 8.14
N LEU A 127 -3.00 -8.40 8.15
CA LEU A 127 -2.91 -9.16 9.40
C LEU A 127 -1.71 -8.68 10.23
N TYR A 128 -0.53 -8.57 9.62
CA TYR A 128 0.67 -8.10 10.30
C TYR A 128 0.53 -6.65 10.78
N ALA A 129 -0.13 -5.80 10.00
CA ALA A 129 -0.47 -4.43 10.43
C ALA A 129 -1.29 -4.43 11.72
N ARG A 130 -2.29 -5.32 11.85
CA ARG A 130 -3.07 -5.50 13.07
C ARG A 130 -2.24 -6.01 14.25
N GLU A 131 -1.33 -6.95 14.00
CA GLU A 131 -0.41 -7.48 15.01
C GLU A 131 0.57 -6.42 15.51
N VAL A 132 1.09 -5.58 14.61
CA VAL A 132 1.92 -4.43 14.99
C VAL A 132 1.11 -3.43 15.80
N LEU A 133 -0.08 -3.06 15.33
CA LEU A 133 -0.96 -2.12 16.03
C LEU A 133 -1.35 -2.63 17.43
N GLN A 134 -1.60 -3.93 17.57
CA GLN A 134 -1.89 -4.56 18.85
C GLN A 134 -0.75 -4.40 19.88
N ARG A 135 0.49 -4.31 19.40
CA ARG A 135 1.67 -4.15 20.27
C ARG A 135 1.96 -2.69 20.62
N VAL A 136 1.70 -1.76 19.68
CA VAL A 136 2.13 -0.35 19.85
C VAL A 136 1.01 0.60 20.22
N ALA A 137 -0.24 0.28 19.88
CA ALA A 137 -1.43 1.11 20.17
C ALA A 137 -2.69 0.20 20.24
N PRO A 138 -2.78 -0.70 21.24
CA PRO A 138 -3.89 -1.67 21.33
C PRO A 138 -5.26 -0.99 21.45
N GLU A 139 -5.33 0.21 22.01
CA GLU A 139 -6.55 1.01 22.13
C GLU A 139 -7.11 1.50 20.78
N ALA A 140 -6.25 1.60 19.77
CA ALA A 140 -6.63 1.96 18.41
C ALA A 140 -6.93 0.75 17.51
N ASN A 141 -6.80 -0.46 18.05
CA ASN A 141 -7.01 -1.69 17.31
C ASN A 141 -8.42 -2.25 17.57
N ILE A 142 -8.85 -3.14 16.70
CA ILE A 142 -10.11 -3.90 16.85
C ILE A 142 -9.77 -5.38 16.98
N PRO A 143 -10.66 -6.19 17.59
CA PRO A 143 -10.52 -7.64 17.59
C PRO A 143 -10.35 -8.18 16.17
N PHE A 144 -9.32 -8.99 15.99
CA PHE A 144 -8.99 -9.59 14.71
C PHE A 144 -8.39 -10.98 14.90
N ARG A 145 -8.48 -11.79 13.86
CA ARG A 145 -7.78 -13.08 13.82
C ARG A 145 -7.53 -13.52 12.37
N ARG A 146 -6.55 -14.38 12.19
CA ARG A 146 -6.41 -15.11 10.93
C ARG A 146 -7.59 -16.06 10.77
N LEU A 147 -8.13 -16.15 9.56
CA LEU A 147 -9.00 -17.27 9.20
C LEU A 147 -8.10 -18.45 8.85
N GLU A 148 -8.17 -19.50 9.64
CA GLU A 148 -7.44 -20.75 9.40
C GLU A 148 -8.13 -21.57 8.30
N ALA A 149 -8.33 -20.94 7.16
CA ALA A 149 -8.86 -21.53 5.95
C ALA A 149 -8.31 -20.77 4.76
N GLU A 150 -7.94 -21.49 3.72
CA GLU A 150 -7.62 -20.91 2.43
C GLU A 150 -8.88 -20.79 1.57
N TYR A 151 -8.77 -20.05 0.46
CA TYR A 151 -9.81 -20.09 -0.56
C TYR A 151 -10.05 -21.53 -1.01
N ASP A 152 -11.33 -21.87 -1.21
CA ASP A 152 -11.78 -23.20 -1.62
C ASP A 152 -11.49 -24.34 -0.62
N SER A 153 -11.22 -24.01 0.64
CA SER A 153 -11.07 -24.97 1.73
C SER A 153 -12.28 -24.99 2.68
N ASP A 154 -12.28 -25.93 3.61
CA ASP A 154 -13.32 -26.01 4.63
C ASP A 154 -13.20 -24.87 5.65
N ILE A 155 -14.35 -24.31 6.01
CA ILE A 155 -14.41 -23.25 7.01
C ILE A 155 -14.37 -23.86 8.41
N PRO A 156 -13.46 -23.39 9.28
CA PRO A 156 -13.39 -23.84 10.69
C PRO A 156 -14.72 -23.69 11.41
N GLN A 157 -14.94 -24.55 12.38
CA GLN A 157 -16.09 -24.44 13.30
C GLN A 157 -15.79 -23.41 14.40
N GLY A 158 -16.85 -22.98 15.13
CA GLY A 158 -16.70 -22.07 16.27
C GLY A 158 -16.37 -20.63 15.92
N LEU A 159 -16.65 -20.20 14.68
CA LEU A 159 -16.55 -18.80 14.30
C LEU A 159 -17.76 -18.02 14.79
N GLU A 160 -17.52 -16.83 15.33
CA GLU A 160 -18.58 -15.90 15.73
C GLU A 160 -19.06 -15.06 14.55
N TYR A 161 -20.37 -14.78 14.52
CA TYR A 161 -21.02 -13.99 13.47
C TYR A 161 -21.94 -12.92 14.07
N PRO A 162 -22.16 -11.78 13.39
CA PRO A 162 -21.55 -11.40 12.12
C PRO A 162 -20.08 -11.01 12.28
N THR A 163 -19.26 -11.35 11.28
CA THR A 163 -17.85 -10.96 11.23
C THR A 163 -17.50 -10.31 9.88
N PHE A 164 -16.47 -9.49 9.86
CA PHE A 164 -15.94 -8.89 8.62
C PHE A 164 -14.76 -9.71 8.13
N VAL A 165 -14.88 -10.28 6.94
CA VAL A 165 -13.82 -11.07 6.30
C VAL A 165 -13.16 -10.25 5.21
N LYS A 166 -11.85 -10.35 5.11
CA LYS A 166 -11.06 -9.74 4.02
C LYS A 166 -9.76 -10.50 3.76
N PRO A 167 -9.21 -10.43 2.53
CA PRO A 167 -7.89 -10.95 2.25
C PRO A 167 -6.81 -10.16 3.00
N VAL A 168 -5.77 -10.85 3.43
CA VAL A 168 -4.57 -10.22 4.02
C VAL A 168 -3.93 -9.27 3.02
N LYS A 169 -3.86 -9.64 1.74
CA LYS A 169 -3.40 -8.77 0.65
C LYS A 169 -4.47 -8.64 -0.42
N ALA A 170 -5.09 -7.48 -0.50
CA ALA A 170 -5.96 -7.03 -1.58
C ALA A 170 -6.12 -5.52 -1.52
N ALA A 171 -6.58 -4.91 -2.62
CA ALA A 171 -6.91 -3.51 -2.74
C ALA A 171 -8.39 -3.32 -3.10
N PHE A 172 -8.85 -2.07 -3.02
CA PHE A 172 -10.18 -1.64 -3.50
C PHE A 172 -11.35 -2.47 -2.94
N SER A 173 -11.25 -2.89 -1.67
CA SER A 173 -12.25 -3.74 -0.99
C SER A 173 -12.57 -5.07 -1.71
N VAL A 174 -11.71 -5.52 -2.63
CA VAL A 174 -11.89 -6.79 -3.31
C VAL A 174 -11.94 -7.91 -2.29
N LEU A 175 -12.98 -8.74 -2.36
CA LEU A 175 -13.27 -9.86 -1.47
C LEU A 175 -13.38 -9.47 0.03
N ALA A 176 -13.66 -8.20 0.33
CA ALA A 176 -13.90 -7.74 1.70
C ALA A 176 -15.41 -7.55 1.94
N ARG A 177 -15.99 -8.24 2.94
CA ARG A 177 -17.42 -8.13 3.24
C ARG A 177 -17.78 -8.59 4.64
N THR A 178 -18.94 -8.14 5.13
CA THR A 178 -19.56 -8.74 6.32
C THR A 178 -20.23 -10.06 5.93
N VAL A 179 -19.97 -11.09 6.72
CA VAL A 179 -20.65 -12.39 6.64
C VAL A 179 -21.45 -12.64 7.91
N HIS A 180 -22.66 -13.18 7.76
CA HIS A 180 -23.61 -13.31 8.85
C HIS A 180 -23.72 -14.74 9.40
N ASN A 181 -23.19 -15.71 8.72
CA ASN A 181 -23.16 -17.11 9.12
C ASN A 181 -22.09 -17.88 8.35
N ARG A 182 -21.90 -19.14 8.76
CA ARG A 182 -20.91 -20.05 8.18
C ARG A 182 -21.15 -20.30 6.69
N GLN A 183 -22.40 -20.45 6.27
CA GLN A 183 -22.72 -20.67 4.85
C GLN A 183 -22.34 -19.48 3.98
N ALA A 184 -22.66 -18.27 4.43
CA ALA A 184 -22.27 -17.04 3.70
C ALA A 184 -20.75 -16.89 3.59
N LEU A 185 -19.99 -17.31 4.60
CA LEU A 185 -18.53 -17.33 4.54
C LEU A 185 -18.03 -18.40 3.57
N PHE A 186 -18.60 -19.59 3.61
CA PHE A 186 -18.28 -20.69 2.72
C PHE A 186 -18.49 -20.29 1.25
N ASP A 187 -19.67 -19.74 0.93
CA ASP A 187 -20.00 -19.30 -0.42
C ASP A 187 -19.06 -18.16 -0.89
N HIS A 188 -18.61 -17.32 0.04
CA HIS A 188 -17.71 -16.22 -0.25
C HIS A 188 -16.27 -16.66 -0.54
N THR A 189 -15.84 -17.81 -0.05
CA THR A 189 -14.47 -18.30 -0.21
C THR A 189 -14.35 -19.36 -1.30
N ARG A 190 -15.46 -19.73 -1.96
CA ARG A 190 -15.49 -20.70 -3.06
C ARG A 190 -15.25 -20.03 -4.40
N PHE A 191 -14.24 -20.53 -5.10
CA PHE A 191 -13.82 -20.03 -6.40
C PHE A 191 -13.54 -21.19 -7.36
N SER A 192 -13.74 -20.95 -8.63
CA SER A 192 -13.29 -21.85 -9.67
C SER A 192 -11.75 -21.91 -9.72
N ARG A 193 -11.21 -22.97 -10.32
CA ARG A 193 -9.75 -23.12 -10.49
C ARG A 193 -9.12 -21.94 -11.22
N GLN A 194 -9.84 -21.34 -12.18
CA GLN A 194 -9.35 -20.18 -12.94
C GLN A 194 -9.30 -18.92 -12.07
N GLU A 195 -10.34 -18.67 -11.30
CA GLU A 195 -10.38 -17.53 -10.36
C GLU A 195 -9.29 -17.65 -9.28
N LEU A 196 -9.13 -18.85 -8.71
CA LEU A 196 -8.05 -19.11 -7.75
C LEU A 196 -6.66 -18.89 -8.36
N TRP A 197 -6.47 -19.30 -9.60
CA TRP A 197 -5.22 -19.06 -10.31
C TRP A 197 -4.95 -17.55 -10.43
N VAL A 198 -5.95 -16.74 -10.82
CA VAL A 198 -5.83 -15.29 -10.92
C VAL A 198 -5.52 -14.67 -9.55
N ILE A 199 -6.30 -15.02 -8.52
CA ILE A 199 -6.12 -14.48 -7.16
C ILE A 199 -4.70 -14.75 -6.65
N ARG A 200 -4.22 -15.99 -6.80
CA ARG A 200 -2.88 -16.38 -6.35
C ARG A 200 -1.79 -15.63 -7.10
N HIS A 201 -1.89 -15.51 -8.42
CA HIS A 201 -0.89 -14.81 -9.22
C HIS A 201 -0.85 -13.29 -8.97
N LEU A 202 -1.98 -12.68 -8.62
CA LEU A 202 -2.01 -11.27 -8.26
C LEU A 202 -1.35 -10.98 -6.90
N VAL A 203 -1.33 -11.95 -5.99
CA VAL A 203 -0.74 -11.81 -4.65
C VAL A 203 0.72 -12.27 -4.61
N GLU A 204 1.09 -13.25 -5.43
CA GLU A 204 2.40 -13.90 -5.40
C GLU A 204 3.62 -12.93 -5.50
N PRO A 205 3.60 -11.87 -6.34
CA PRO A 205 4.72 -10.91 -6.37
C PRO A 205 4.98 -10.26 -5.00
N PHE A 206 3.93 -9.93 -4.26
CA PHE A 206 4.02 -9.39 -2.92
C PHE A 206 4.46 -10.45 -1.91
N GLU A 207 3.87 -11.64 -1.97
CA GLU A 207 4.16 -12.75 -1.08
C GLU A 207 5.65 -13.15 -1.10
N ARG A 208 6.30 -13.13 -2.27
CA ARG A 208 7.74 -13.43 -2.39
C ARG A 208 8.59 -12.47 -1.56
N ILE A 209 8.25 -11.17 -1.58
CA ILE A 209 8.98 -10.19 -0.79
C ILE A 209 8.66 -10.35 0.70
N VAL A 210 7.40 -10.61 1.07
CA VAL A 210 7.01 -10.89 2.47
C VAL A 210 7.79 -12.07 3.03
N ARG A 211 7.86 -13.20 2.33
CA ARG A 211 8.61 -14.38 2.79
C ARG A 211 10.09 -14.09 3.06
N SER A 212 10.69 -13.23 2.27
CA SER A 212 12.12 -12.90 2.42
C SER A 212 12.39 -11.84 3.47
N ARG A 213 11.44 -10.91 3.70
CA ARG A 213 11.65 -9.70 4.53
C ARG A 213 10.89 -9.72 5.85
N LEU A 214 9.71 -10.34 5.87
CA LEU A 214 8.85 -10.44 7.06
C LEU A 214 8.36 -11.89 7.28
N PRO A 215 9.26 -12.84 7.53
CA PRO A 215 8.87 -14.26 7.63
C PRO A 215 7.87 -14.55 8.77
N LEU A 216 7.81 -13.69 9.78
CA LEU A 216 6.88 -13.82 10.90
C LEU A 216 5.47 -13.30 10.59
N ALA A 217 5.26 -12.57 9.49
CA ALA A 217 3.95 -12.04 9.12
C ALA A 217 2.96 -13.14 8.66
N GLY A 218 3.48 -14.31 8.32
CA GLY A 218 2.70 -15.39 7.71
C GLY A 218 2.39 -15.12 6.24
N THR A 219 1.54 -15.97 5.66
CA THR A 219 1.25 -15.88 4.22
C THR A 219 0.26 -14.76 3.88
N SER A 220 0.53 -14.04 2.80
CA SER A 220 -0.36 -13.03 2.24
C SER A 220 -1.55 -13.61 1.49
N HIS A 221 -1.54 -14.92 1.22
CA HIS A 221 -2.66 -15.65 0.58
C HIS A 221 -3.80 -15.97 1.54
N SER A 222 -3.62 -15.73 2.84
CA SER A 222 -4.64 -16.00 3.84
C SER A 222 -5.73 -14.93 3.88
N LEU A 223 -6.83 -15.30 4.54
CA LEU A 223 -7.91 -14.40 4.92
C LEU A 223 -7.77 -14.01 6.39
N MET A 224 -8.36 -12.89 6.76
CA MET A 224 -8.49 -12.47 8.13
C MET A 224 -9.94 -12.10 8.46
N LEU A 225 -10.29 -12.26 9.73
CA LEU A 225 -11.56 -11.85 10.30
C LEU A 225 -11.34 -10.66 11.22
N GLU A 226 -12.27 -9.73 11.20
CA GLU A 226 -12.29 -8.56 12.08
C GLU A 226 -13.69 -8.40 12.68
N GLU A 227 -13.74 -7.78 13.85
CA GLU A 227 -15.01 -7.30 14.38
C GLU A 227 -15.63 -6.30 13.40
N ARG A 228 -16.97 -6.40 13.23
CA ARG A 228 -17.69 -5.43 12.41
C ARG A 228 -17.83 -4.10 13.13
N ILE A 229 -17.11 -3.08 12.68
CA ILE A 229 -17.26 -1.72 13.15
C ILE A 229 -18.55 -1.11 12.54
N ARG A 230 -19.27 -0.35 13.36
CA ARG A 230 -20.42 0.47 12.93
C ARG A 230 -20.12 1.92 13.19
N GLY A 231 -20.50 2.80 12.27
CA GLY A 231 -20.34 4.24 12.40
C GLY A 231 -19.77 4.90 11.16
N PRO A 232 -19.63 6.22 11.17
CA PRO A 232 -19.04 6.95 10.05
C PRO A 232 -17.56 6.59 9.89
N GLN A 233 -17.13 6.48 8.65
CA GLN A 233 -15.74 6.20 8.29
C GLN A 233 -15.05 7.49 7.89
N TYR A 234 -13.85 7.71 8.44
CA TYR A 234 -13.00 8.84 8.10
C TYR A 234 -11.67 8.36 7.53
N CYS A 235 -11.14 9.11 6.58
CA CYS A 235 -9.77 8.98 6.11
C CYS A 235 -8.94 10.13 6.66
N LEU A 236 -7.79 9.82 7.24
CA LEU A 236 -6.81 10.80 7.66
C LEU A 236 -5.68 10.83 6.63
N ASP A 237 -5.49 11.96 5.97
CA ASP A 237 -4.40 12.17 5.03
C ASP A 237 -3.23 12.88 5.70
N GLY A 238 -2.02 12.45 5.38
CA GLY A 238 -0.81 13.01 5.94
C GLY A 238 0.44 12.40 5.34
N TYR A 239 1.58 12.78 5.90
CA TYR A 239 2.87 12.19 5.55
C TYR A 239 3.74 12.01 6.79
N CYS A 240 4.69 11.09 6.70
CA CYS A 240 5.73 10.90 7.69
C CYS A 240 7.09 11.22 7.05
N PHE A 241 7.89 12.02 7.74
CA PHE A 241 9.24 12.37 7.33
C PHE A 241 10.15 12.41 8.56
N GLU A 242 11.24 11.64 8.54
CA GLU A 242 12.22 11.54 9.65
C GLU A 242 11.58 11.26 11.02
N GLY A 243 10.50 10.44 11.04
CA GLY A 243 9.76 10.11 12.26
C GLY A 243 8.65 11.10 12.64
N ASP A 244 8.64 12.29 12.06
CA ASP A 244 7.59 13.28 12.27
C ASP A 244 6.36 12.98 11.41
N VAL A 245 5.20 12.85 12.05
CA VAL A 245 3.91 12.67 11.39
C VAL A 245 3.20 14.01 11.20
N ARG A 246 2.91 14.37 9.96
CA ARG A 246 2.20 15.60 9.60
C ARG A 246 0.83 15.27 9.02
N ARG A 247 -0.22 15.71 9.67
CA ARG A 247 -1.61 15.58 9.22
C ARG A 247 -1.94 16.70 8.24
N LEU A 248 -2.51 16.35 7.10
CA LEU A 248 -2.96 17.30 6.06
C LEU A 248 -4.45 17.57 6.18
N GLY A 249 -5.26 16.54 6.44
CA GLY A 249 -6.70 16.68 6.54
C GLY A 249 -7.40 15.42 6.97
N ILE A 250 -8.69 15.57 7.29
CA ILE A 250 -9.62 14.48 7.59
C ILE A 250 -10.77 14.58 6.62
N VAL A 251 -11.09 13.48 5.95
CA VAL A 251 -12.17 13.39 4.97
C VAL A 251 -13.17 12.33 5.41
N LEU A 252 -14.46 12.67 5.38
CA LEU A 252 -15.53 11.69 5.59
C LEU A 252 -15.61 10.78 4.37
N SER A 253 -15.45 9.47 4.60
CA SER A 253 -15.58 8.47 3.53
C SER A 253 -17.07 8.21 3.25
N LEU A 254 -17.48 8.40 1.99
CA LEU A 254 -18.86 8.16 1.54
C LEU A 254 -19.00 6.81 0.81
N ILE A 255 -18.02 5.93 0.90
CA ILE A 255 -17.99 4.65 0.15
C ILE A 255 -19.14 3.71 0.52
N HIS A 256 -19.79 3.93 1.65
CA HIS A 256 -20.87 3.06 2.18
C HIS A 256 -22.21 3.75 2.30
N ILE A 257 -22.41 4.86 1.59
CA ILE A 257 -23.73 5.52 1.47
C ILE A 257 -24.48 4.97 0.27
#